data_4725bf14f1a13e30ddf64320b3d4229c
#
_entry.id   4725bf14f1a13e30ddf64320b3d4229c
#
_cell.length_a   1.000
_cell.length_b   1.000
_cell.length_c   1.000
_cell.angle_alpha   90.00
_cell.angle_beta   90.00
_cell.angle_gamma   90.00
#
_symmetry.space_group_name_H-M   'P 1'
#
loop_
_entity.id
_entity.type
_entity.pdbx_description
1 polymer ?
#
loop_
_entity_poly.entity_id
_entity_poly.type
_entity_poly.pdbx_seq_one_letter_code
_entity_poly.pdbx_strand_id
1 'polypeptide(L)'
;MIERFSRRFSAKICGLELPQLNYFNYFTEIEDAFVRRRGKHLFLSPLDWALMEAWKEQGIPLHIVLRGVEKSFDSYEARPRKRTMKTLFYCQEEVEAQYAEWVEARVGSSPSADGREVDSDKTPFSFDAISEHLKRNRDTLSELANTRKQDDLSETLSRAAALLGEIEADFASDARLDTRKLEDSLTGLERMLNDSMLSVVNATALTGLKNEIKDQLKPYRSHMETAVYNQTFNNLLLKRLREQFAVPRLSLFYV
;
A
#
# COMPACT_ATOMS: atom_id res chain seq x y z
N MET A 1 12.96 -27.19 -11.59
CA MET A 1 11.78 -27.72 -10.83
C MET A 1 11.21 -26.64 -9.88
N ILE A 2 11.27 -25.35 -10.24
CA ILE A 2 10.85 -24.21 -9.40
C ILE A 2 9.79 -23.32 -10.10
N GLU A 3 9.53 -23.55 -11.39
CA GLU A 3 8.52 -22.79 -12.14
C GLU A 3 7.04 -23.22 -11.92
N ARG A 4 6.79 -24.22 -11.09
CA ARG A 4 5.43 -24.74 -10.85
C ARG A 4 4.73 -24.19 -9.60
N PHE A 5 5.37 -23.35 -8.80
CA PHE A 5 4.78 -22.84 -7.54
C PHE A 5 4.03 -21.51 -7.70
N SER A 6 4.31 -20.75 -8.75
CA SER A 6 3.65 -19.44 -8.97
C SER A 6 2.29 -19.52 -9.67
N ARG A 7 1.87 -20.70 -10.17
CA ARG A 7 0.63 -20.84 -10.96
C ARG A 7 -0.51 -21.60 -10.27
N ARG A 8 -0.42 -21.95 -9.00
CA ARG A 8 -1.43 -22.81 -8.35
C ARG A 8 -2.22 -22.18 -7.21
N PHE A 9 -2.13 -20.88 -6.96
CA PHE A 9 -3.07 -20.19 -6.09
C PHE A 9 -3.96 -19.21 -6.86
N SER A 10 -4.38 -19.61 -8.07
CA SER A 10 -5.63 -19.11 -8.63
C SER A 10 -6.73 -19.88 -7.92
N ALA A 11 -7.19 -19.35 -6.81
CA ALA A 11 -8.28 -19.91 -6.05
C ALA A 11 -9.54 -19.84 -6.89
N LYS A 12 -9.90 -20.96 -7.54
CA LYS A 12 -11.27 -21.28 -7.91
C LYS A 12 -12.05 -21.47 -6.63
N ILE A 13 -12.42 -20.40 -5.98
CA ILE A 13 -13.49 -20.41 -5.00
C ILE A 13 -14.71 -19.86 -5.72
N CYS A 14 -15.61 -20.79 -6.10
CA CYS A 14 -16.96 -20.51 -6.52
C CYS A 14 -17.14 -19.64 -7.77
N GLY A 15 -16.69 -20.10 -8.96
CA GLY A 15 -17.30 -19.74 -10.25
C GLY A 15 -17.35 -18.27 -10.70
N LEU A 16 -16.91 -17.34 -9.88
CA LEU A 16 -16.77 -15.93 -10.21
C LEU A 16 -15.30 -15.66 -10.53
N GLU A 17 -15.02 -15.31 -11.77
CA GLU A 17 -13.82 -14.55 -12.11
C GLU A 17 -13.93 -13.21 -11.37
N LEU A 18 -13.38 -13.15 -10.16
CA LEU A 18 -13.19 -11.90 -9.47
C LEU A 18 -12.29 -11.04 -10.38
N PRO A 19 -12.67 -9.81 -10.72
CA PRO A 19 -11.74 -8.89 -11.35
C PRO A 19 -10.48 -8.88 -10.49
N GLN A 20 -9.31 -8.97 -11.11
CA GLN A 20 -8.04 -8.90 -10.41
C GLN A 20 -8.04 -7.55 -9.68
N LEU A 21 -8.49 -7.58 -8.43
CA LEU A 21 -8.37 -6.45 -7.52
C LEU A 21 -6.88 -6.22 -7.36
N ASN A 22 -6.38 -5.19 -8.01
CA ASN A 22 -5.01 -4.72 -7.89
C ASN A 22 -4.80 -4.30 -6.44
N TYR A 23 -4.31 -5.24 -5.62
CA TYR A 23 -3.84 -4.97 -4.28
C TYR A 23 -2.54 -4.18 -4.36
N PHE A 24 -2.66 -2.90 -4.65
CA PHE A 24 -1.54 -1.98 -4.61
C PHE A 24 -1.20 -1.69 -3.16
N ASN A 25 -0.33 -2.49 -2.60
CA ASN A 25 0.30 -2.18 -1.33
C ASN A 25 1.55 -1.34 -1.64
N TYR A 26 1.66 -0.13 -1.09
CA TYR A 26 2.80 0.77 -1.26
C TYR A 26 4.15 0.02 -1.24
N PHE A 27 4.35 -0.82 -0.24
CA PHE A 27 5.58 -1.60 -0.08
C PHE A 27 5.73 -2.69 -1.15
N THR A 28 4.65 -3.37 -1.48
CA THR A 28 4.66 -4.46 -2.46
C THR A 28 4.95 -3.96 -3.85
N GLU A 29 4.35 -2.84 -4.26
CA GLU A 29 4.59 -2.27 -5.57
C GLU A 29 6.03 -1.79 -5.74
N ILE A 30 6.60 -1.17 -4.69
CA ILE A 30 7.99 -0.76 -4.70
C ILE A 30 8.90 -2.00 -4.77
N GLU A 31 8.60 -3.04 -3.96
CA GLU A 31 9.34 -4.31 -3.99
C GLU A 31 9.27 -4.95 -5.37
N ASP A 32 8.06 -5.10 -5.93
CA ASP A 32 7.85 -5.73 -7.22
C ASP A 32 8.53 -4.96 -8.36
N ALA A 33 8.45 -3.63 -8.35
CA ALA A 33 9.14 -2.77 -9.32
C ALA A 33 10.66 -2.94 -9.21
N PHE A 34 11.20 -2.89 -8.01
CA PHE A 34 12.64 -3.02 -7.76
C PHE A 34 13.15 -4.42 -8.13
N VAL A 35 12.45 -5.50 -7.71
CA VAL A 35 12.81 -6.89 -7.99
C VAL A 35 12.73 -7.18 -9.49
N ARG A 36 11.69 -6.70 -10.17
CA ARG A 36 11.50 -6.84 -11.63
C ARG A 36 12.67 -6.21 -12.41
N ARG A 37 13.04 -4.97 -12.08
CA ARG A 37 14.15 -4.27 -12.74
C ARG A 37 15.51 -4.90 -12.41
N ARG A 38 15.70 -5.38 -11.21
CA ARG A 38 16.93 -6.06 -10.80
C ARG A 38 17.12 -7.43 -11.45
N GLY A 39 16.05 -8.08 -11.88
CA GLY A 39 16.08 -9.38 -12.59
C GLY A 39 16.46 -10.58 -11.71
N LYS A 40 16.51 -10.43 -10.38
CA LYS A 40 16.82 -11.49 -9.43
C LYS A 40 15.80 -11.47 -8.30
N HIS A 41 15.19 -12.62 -8.00
CA HIS A 41 14.32 -12.83 -6.84
C HIS A 41 15.12 -12.83 -5.54
N LEU A 42 15.60 -11.69 -5.12
CA LEU A 42 16.11 -11.48 -3.76
C LEU A 42 15.13 -10.55 -3.05
N PHE A 43 14.66 -10.97 -1.89
CA PHE A 43 13.84 -10.14 -1.02
C PHE A 43 14.57 -8.85 -0.66
N LEU A 44 13.82 -7.77 -0.47
CA LEU A 44 14.34 -6.52 0.05
C LEU A 44 14.91 -6.74 1.46
N SER A 45 15.97 -6.04 1.77
CA SER A 45 16.58 -6.09 3.10
C SER A 45 15.70 -5.34 4.12
N PRO A 46 15.86 -5.60 5.43
CA PRO A 46 15.20 -4.80 6.46
C PRO A 46 15.46 -3.30 6.37
N LEU A 47 16.64 -2.92 5.89
CA LEU A 47 17.01 -1.53 5.65
C LEU A 47 16.21 -0.93 4.48
N ASP A 48 15.97 -1.69 3.42
CA ASP A 48 15.13 -1.26 2.30
C ASP A 48 13.68 -1.04 2.77
N TRP A 49 13.18 -1.89 3.68
CA TRP A 49 11.86 -1.71 4.29
C TRP A 49 11.79 -0.45 5.15
N ALA A 50 12.84 -0.17 5.94
CA ALA A 50 12.91 1.06 6.74
C ALA A 50 12.96 2.31 5.84
N LEU A 51 13.61 2.24 4.69
CA LEU A 51 13.64 3.32 3.72
C LEU A 51 12.25 3.56 3.11
N MET A 52 11.54 2.51 2.73
CA MET A 52 10.16 2.62 2.23
C MET A 52 9.22 3.20 3.28
N GLU A 53 9.38 2.80 4.56
CA GLU A 53 8.61 3.39 5.67
C GLU A 53 8.91 4.88 5.81
N ALA A 54 10.18 5.30 5.76
CA ALA A 54 10.57 6.70 5.81
C ALA A 54 9.94 7.50 4.64
N TRP A 55 9.93 6.97 3.42
CA TRP A 55 9.27 7.62 2.29
C TRP A 55 7.76 7.76 2.49
N LYS A 56 7.14 6.73 3.06
CA LYS A 56 5.72 6.75 3.41
C LYS A 56 5.41 7.79 4.48
N GLU A 57 6.22 7.86 5.54
CA GLU A 57 6.10 8.86 6.61
C GLU A 57 6.32 10.30 6.10
N GLN A 58 7.20 10.48 5.11
CA GLN A 58 7.41 11.77 4.43
C GLN A 58 6.26 12.12 3.47
N GLY A 59 5.29 11.24 3.26
CA GLY A 59 4.17 11.46 2.36
C GLY A 59 4.54 11.40 0.88
N ILE A 60 5.63 10.69 0.51
CA ILE A 60 6.02 10.53 -0.90
C ILE A 60 5.03 9.58 -1.59
N PRO A 61 4.28 10.04 -2.63
CA PRO A 61 3.31 9.21 -3.32
C PRO A 61 3.95 8.00 -4.01
N LEU A 62 3.24 6.88 -4.04
CA LEU A 62 3.72 5.64 -4.66
C LEU A 62 4.25 5.84 -6.09
N HIS A 63 3.50 6.56 -6.92
CA HIS A 63 3.89 6.80 -8.32
C HIS A 63 5.21 7.59 -8.46
N ILE A 64 5.52 8.45 -7.49
CA ILE A 64 6.80 9.18 -7.46
C ILE A 64 7.94 8.24 -7.10
N VAL A 65 7.73 7.36 -6.10
CA VAL A 65 8.73 6.36 -5.74
C VAL A 65 9.00 5.42 -6.90
N LEU A 66 7.94 4.90 -7.54
CA LEU A 66 8.07 4.01 -8.70
C LEU A 66 8.83 4.68 -9.85
N ARG A 67 8.53 5.95 -10.15
CA ARG A 67 9.24 6.74 -11.17
C ARG A 67 10.72 6.93 -10.81
N GLY A 68 11.03 7.23 -9.54
CA GLY A 68 12.41 7.36 -9.07
C GLY A 68 13.18 6.04 -9.15
N VAL A 69 12.56 4.92 -8.81
CA VAL A 69 13.14 3.59 -8.96
C VAL A 69 13.45 3.29 -10.43
N GLU A 70 12.47 3.45 -11.33
CA GLU A 70 12.65 3.23 -12.78
C GLU A 70 13.81 4.07 -13.34
N LYS A 71 13.81 5.36 -13.05
CA LYS A 71 14.84 6.30 -13.55
C LYS A 71 16.24 6.00 -13.01
N SER A 72 16.33 5.49 -11.76
CA SER A 72 17.59 5.03 -11.18
C SER A 72 18.15 3.83 -11.95
N PHE A 73 17.30 2.88 -12.31
CA PHE A 73 17.72 1.73 -13.12
C PHE A 73 18.10 2.13 -14.55
N ASP A 74 17.33 3.02 -15.19
CA ASP A 74 17.64 3.52 -16.52
C ASP A 74 19.02 4.22 -16.56
N SER A 75 19.31 5.04 -15.53
CA SER A 75 20.60 5.70 -15.37
C SER A 75 21.74 4.70 -15.14
N TYR A 76 21.46 3.63 -14.39
CA TYR A 76 22.41 2.56 -14.15
C TYR A 76 22.69 1.74 -15.42
N GLU A 77 21.66 1.39 -16.18
CA GLU A 77 21.75 0.62 -17.44
C GLU A 77 22.46 1.40 -18.54
N ALA A 78 22.25 2.73 -18.58
CA ALA A 78 22.97 3.61 -19.52
C ALA A 78 24.49 3.67 -19.25
N ARG A 79 24.92 3.43 -18.00
CA ARG A 79 26.34 3.40 -17.60
C ARG A 79 26.61 2.20 -16.70
N PRO A 80 26.67 0.98 -17.25
CA PRO A 80 26.78 -0.22 -16.46
C PRO A 80 28.07 -0.21 -15.64
N ARG A 81 27.91 -0.25 -14.31
CA ARG A 81 29.01 -0.39 -13.36
C ARG A 81 29.24 -1.85 -13.06
N LYS A 82 30.47 -2.22 -12.63
CA LYS A 82 30.82 -3.60 -12.24
C LYS A 82 30.00 -4.16 -11.06
N ARG A 83 29.25 -3.33 -10.34
CA ARG A 83 28.45 -3.73 -9.16
C ARG A 83 26.98 -3.66 -9.49
N THR A 84 26.25 -4.74 -9.27
CA THR A 84 24.78 -4.81 -9.39
C THR A 84 24.12 -3.96 -8.31
N MET A 85 22.99 -3.30 -8.63
CA MET A 85 22.16 -2.64 -7.64
C MET A 85 21.57 -3.69 -6.68
N LYS A 86 22.01 -3.68 -5.41
CA LYS A 86 21.63 -4.70 -4.43
C LYS A 86 20.52 -4.24 -3.48
N THR A 87 20.44 -2.94 -3.21
CA THR A 87 19.55 -2.34 -2.22
C THR A 87 18.78 -1.18 -2.82
N LEU A 88 17.62 -0.87 -2.25
CA LEU A 88 16.77 0.25 -2.66
C LEU A 88 17.42 1.62 -2.38
N PHE A 89 18.42 1.66 -1.47
CA PHE A 89 19.19 2.87 -1.20
C PHE A 89 19.87 3.50 -2.43
N TYR A 90 20.15 2.69 -3.47
CA TYR A 90 20.67 3.23 -4.73
C TYR A 90 19.65 4.12 -5.47
N CYS A 91 18.36 3.96 -5.15
CA CYS A 91 17.29 4.75 -5.74
C CYS A 91 16.91 5.98 -4.89
N GLN A 92 17.44 6.10 -3.67
CA GLN A 92 17.02 7.10 -2.70
C GLN A 92 17.16 8.52 -3.25
N GLU A 93 18.35 8.89 -3.74
CA GLU A 93 18.62 10.25 -4.28
C GLU A 93 17.66 10.60 -5.43
N GLU A 94 17.38 9.65 -6.31
CA GLU A 94 16.49 9.89 -7.45
C GLU A 94 15.03 10.01 -7.01
N VAL A 95 14.59 9.19 -6.05
CA VAL A 95 13.23 9.28 -5.48
C VAL A 95 13.03 10.64 -4.80
N GLU A 96 13.99 11.07 -3.99
CA GLU A 96 13.95 12.36 -3.31
C GLU A 96 13.97 13.55 -4.31
N ALA A 97 14.78 13.44 -5.38
CA ALA A 97 14.81 14.44 -6.46
C ALA A 97 13.48 14.49 -7.23
N GLN A 98 12.89 13.34 -7.56
CA GLN A 98 11.58 13.27 -8.20
C GLN A 98 10.47 13.84 -7.30
N TYR A 99 10.58 13.63 -6.00
CA TYR A 99 9.63 14.20 -5.04
C TYR A 99 9.76 15.71 -4.96
N ALA A 100 10.98 16.24 -4.87
CA ALA A 100 11.23 17.68 -4.87
C ALA A 100 10.68 18.35 -6.16
N GLU A 101 10.98 17.78 -7.33
CA GLU A 101 10.46 18.25 -8.62
C GLU A 101 8.93 18.24 -8.66
N TRP A 102 8.30 17.19 -8.13
CA TRP A 102 6.85 17.07 -8.07
C TRP A 102 6.21 18.10 -7.14
N VAL A 103 6.82 18.38 -5.97
CA VAL A 103 6.38 19.42 -5.04
C VAL A 103 6.51 20.81 -5.69
N GLU A 104 7.66 21.11 -6.33
CA GLU A 104 7.87 22.38 -7.03
C GLU A 104 6.88 22.62 -8.17
N ALA A 105 6.60 21.59 -8.97
CA ALA A 105 5.63 21.67 -10.05
C ALA A 105 4.21 22.00 -9.56
N ARG A 106 3.87 21.60 -8.34
CA ARG A 106 2.57 21.90 -7.71
C ARG A 106 2.51 23.31 -7.13
N VAL A 107 3.61 23.79 -6.59
CA VAL A 107 3.72 25.18 -6.10
C VAL A 107 3.70 26.18 -7.26
N GLY A 108 4.23 25.79 -8.44
CA GLY A 108 4.26 26.64 -9.64
C GLY A 108 2.98 26.66 -10.47
N SER A 109 2.06 25.71 -10.29
CA SER A 109 0.77 25.68 -10.96
C SER A 109 -0.33 26.35 -10.14
N SER A 110 -0.19 27.64 -9.88
CA SER A 110 -1.32 28.46 -9.43
C SER A 110 -2.28 28.64 -10.59
N PRO A 111 -3.56 28.26 -10.45
CA PRO A 111 -4.56 28.58 -11.47
C PRO A 111 -4.78 30.08 -11.47
N SER A 112 -4.59 30.69 -12.63
CA SER A 112 -4.97 32.05 -12.93
C SER A 112 -6.47 32.25 -12.71
N ALA A 113 -6.81 33.27 -11.92
CA ALA A 113 -8.03 34.04 -11.95
C ALA A 113 -9.38 33.30 -11.76
N ASP A 114 -9.66 32.90 -10.54
CA ASP A 114 -10.92 33.30 -9.92
C ASP A 114 -10.72 33.32 -8.39
N GLY A 115 -11.05 34.46 -7.76
CA GLY A 115 -10.64 34.83 -6.40
C GLY A 115 -11.24 33.97 -5.28
N ARG A 116 -10.75 32.74 -5.17
CA ARG A 116 -10.78 31.92 -3.96
C ARG A 116 -9.35 31.55 -3.65
N GLU A 117 -8.77 32.24 -2.68
CA GLU A 117 -7.60 31.78 -1.97
C GLU A 117 -7.95 30.45 -1.27
N VAL A 118 -7.83 29.36 -2.02
CA VAL A 118 -7.72 28.05 -1.43
C VAL A 118 -6.30 27.97 -0.93
N ASP A 119 -6.17 28.06 0.39
CA ASP A 119 -4.94 27.77 1.11
C ASP A 119 -4.49 26.36 0.70
N SER A 120 -3.75 26.27 -0.43
CA SER A 120 -3.27 25.01 -1.03
C SER A 120 -2.05 24.49 -0.25
N ASP A 121 -2.10 24.70 1.07
CA ASP A 121 -1.05 24.30 1.97
C ASP A 121 -1.19 22.78 2.24
N LYS A 122 -0.36 21.99 1.55
CA LYS A 122 0.17 20.70 2.00
C LYS A 122 -0.59 19.41 1.72
N THR A 123 -1.45 19.30 0.74
CA THR A 123 -1.95 17.98 0.38
C THR A 123 -1.24 17.41 -0.85
N PRO A 124 -0.56 16.27 -0.73
CA PRO A 124 0.12 15.61 -1.86
C PRO A 124 -0.85 15.09 -2.93
N PHE A 125 -2.14 15.10 -2.67
CA PHE A 125 -3.17 14.55 -3.56
C PHE A 125 -4.20 15.60 -3.96
N SER A 126 -4.71 15.52 -5.20
CA SER A 126 -5.83 16.36 -5.62
C SER A 126 -7.11 15.93 -4.89
N PHE A 127 -8.02 16.88 -4.67
CA PHE A 127 -9.33 16.62 -4.08
C PHE A 127 -10.07 15.50 -4.82
N ASP A 128 -10.04 15.53 -6.15
CA ASP A 128 -10.73 14.54 -7.00
C ASP A 128 -10.12 13.14 -6.84
N ALA A 129 -8.78 13.03 -6.73
CA ALA A 129 -8.12 11.74 -6.53
C ALA A 129 -8.48 11.13 -5.16
N ILE A 130 -8.53 11.95 -4.11
CA ILE A 130 -8.97 11.49 -2.78
C ILE A 130 -10.43 11.04 -2.82
N SER A 131 -11.32 11.85 -3.40
CA SER A 131 -12.74 11.52 -3.51
C SER A 131 -12.97 10.20 -4.26
N GLU A 132 -12.31 10.03 -5.40
CA GLU A 132 -12.40 8.79 -6.18
C GLU A 132 -11.85 7.57 -5.41
N HIS A 133 -10.76 7.75 -4.66
CA HIS A 133 -10.20 6.70 -3.81
C HIS A 133 -11.18 6.29 -2.71
N LEU A 134 -11.79 7.24 -2.00
CA LEU A 134 -12.77 6.97 -0.94
C LEU A 134 -13.98 6.22 -1.51
N LYS A 135 -14.53 6.71 -2.62
CA LYS A 135 -15.67 6.11 -3.32
C LYS A 135 -15.38 4.68 -3.77
N ARG A 136 -14.28 4.46 -4.46
CA ARG A 136 -13.87 3.14 -4.94
C ARG A 136 -13.72 2.13 -3.79
N ASN A 137 -13.08 2.55 -2.69
CA ASN A 137 -12.91 1.70 -1.52
C ASN A 137 -14.23 1.40 -0.82
N ARG A 138 -15.13 2.39 -0.67
CA ARG A 138 -16.46 2.19 -0.12
C ARG A 138 -17.25 1.16 -0.94
N ASP A 139 -17.26 1.33 -2.26
CA ASP A 139 -18.00 0.44 -3.17
C ASP A 139 -17.42 -0.99 -3.10
N THR A 140 -16.10 -1.14 -3.06
CA THR A 140 -15.43 -2.44 -2.89
C THR A 140 -15.78 -3.10 -1.56
N LEU A 141 -15.75 -2.37 -0.44
CA LEU A 141 -16.13 -2.91 0.87
C LEU A 141 -17.60 -3.33 0.91
N SER A 142 -18.49 -2.55 0.30
CA SER A 142 -19.93 -2.88 0.20
C SER A 142 -20.16 -4.14 -0.63
N GLU A 143 -19.48 -4.29 -1.75
CA GLU A 143 -19.55 -5.48 -2.60
C GLU A 143 -19.05 -6.72 -1.86
N LEU A 144 -17.91 -6.62 -1.19
CA LEU A 144 -17.37 -7.71 -0.38
C LEU A 144 -18.30 -8.12 0.75
N ALA A 145 -18.94 -7.16 1.44
CA ALA A 145 -19.91 -7.44 2.49
C ALA A 145 -21.12 -8.23 1.95
N ASN A 146 -21.63 -7.83 0.78
CA ASN A 146 -22.79 -8.44 0.16
C ASN A 146 -22.53 -9.84 -0.44
N THR A 147 -21.31 -10.11 -0.88
CA THR A 147 -20.93 -11.41 -1.50
C THR A 147 -20.55 -12.46 -0.47
N ARG A 148 -20.26 -12.08 0.76
CA ARG A 148 -19.92 -13.00 1.84
C ARG A 148 -21.18 -13.56 2.51
N LYS A 149 -21.02 -14.76 3.13
CA LYS A 149 -22.01 -15.23 4.13
C LYS A 149 -22.01 -14.27 5.30
N GLN A 150 -23.16 -14.11 5.96
CA GLN A 150 -23.26 -13.29 7.17
C GLN A 150 -22.33 -13.86 8.25
N ASP A 151 -21.22 -13.18 8.46
CA ASP A 151 -20.21 -13.43 9.51
C ASP A 151 -19.74 -12.10 10.09
N ASP A 152 -18.98 -12.12 11.18
CA ASP A 152 -18.47 -10.93 11.85
C ASP A 152 -17.68 -10.02 10.91
N LEU A 153 -17.01 -10.58 9.89
CA LEU A 153 -16.29 -9.80 8.89
C LEU A 153 -17.26 -9.10 7.93
N SER A 154 -18.35 -9.74 7.52
CA SER A 154 -19.34 -9.10 6.63
C SER A 154 -20.02 -7.91 7.32
N GLU A 155 -20.32 -8.02 8.61
CA GLU A 155 -20.84 -6.90 9.41
C GLU A 155 -19.82 -5.77 9.52
N THR A 156 -18.56 -6.13 9.79
CA THR A 156 -17.47 -5.14 9.89
C THR A 156 -17.21 -4.43 8.56
N LEU A 157 -17.25 -5.16 7.43
CA LEU A 157 -17.12 -4.59 6.09
C LEU A 157 -18.26 -3.60 5.79
N SER A 158 -19.51 -3.97 6.12
CA SER A 158 -20.68 -3.10 5.95
C SER A 158 -20.55 -1.84 6.79
N ARG A 159 -20.13 -1.97 8.03
CA ARG A 159 -19.90 -0.84 8.94
C ARG A 159 -18.77 0.06 8.43
N ALA A 160 -17.68 -0.52 7.98
CA ALA A 160 -16.55 0.24 7.41
C ALA A 160 -16.97 1.00 6.14
N ALA A 161 -17.78 0.38 5.26
CA ALA A 161 -18.31 1.03 4.08
C ALA A 161 -19.24 2.22 4.43
N ALA A 162 -20.10 2.07 5.46
CA ALA A 162 -20.96 3.15 5.93
C ALA A 162 -20.15 4.33 6.46
N LEU A 163 -19.17 4.06 7.36
CA LEU A 163 -18.30 5.10 7.92
C LEU A 163 -17.45 5.78 6.83
N LEU A 164 -17.01 5.03 5.82
CA LEU A 164 -16.28 5.59 4.69
C LEU A 164 -17.17 6.52 3.84
N GLY A 165 -18.46 6.18 3.72
CA GLY A 165 -19.46 7.05 3.09
C GLY A 165 -19.71 8.35 3.86
N GLU A 166 -19.71 8.32 5.20
CA GLU A 166 -19.76 9.51 6.04
C GLU A 166 -18.52 10.40 5.82
N ILE A 167 -17.33 9.79 5.85
CA ILE A 167 -16.07 10.49 5.60
C ILE A 167 -16.05 11.11 4.18
N GLU A 168 -16.54 10.39 3.17
CA GLU A 168 -16.66 10.91 1.79
C GLU A 168 -17.60 12.13 1.72
N ALA A 169 -18.74 12.07 2.41
CA ALA A 169 -19.71 13.18 2.46
C ALA A 169 -19.14 14.40 3.19
N ASP A 170 -18.45 14.18 4.31
CA ASP A 170 -17.77 15.24 5.07
C ASP A 170 -16.66 15.86 4.23
N PHE A 171 -15.86 15.05 3.55
CA PHE A 171 -14.80 15.51 2.65
C PHE A 171 -15.35 16.32 1.48
N ALA A 172 -16.50 15.94 0.91
CA ALA A 172 -17.14 16.67 -0.17
C ALA A 172 -17.74 18.02 0.28
N SER A 173 -18.15 18.14 1.56
CA SER A 173 -18.79 19.34 2.10
C SER A 173 -17.81 20.41 2.58
N ASP A 174 -16.59 20.02 2.99
CA ASP A 174 -15.57 20.92 3.56
C ASP A 174 -14.27 20.84 2.78
N ALA A 175 -14.07 21.79 1.85
CA ALA A 175 -12.83 21.91 1.07
C ALA A 175 -11.56 22.20 1.90
N ARG A 176 -11.70 22.41 3.21
CA ARG A 176 -10.61 22.66 4.17
C ARG A 176 -10.29 21.45 5.04
N LEU A 177 -10.79 20.26 4.66
CA LEU A 177 -10.57 19.09 5.49
C LEU A 177 -9.08 18.79 5.62
N ASP A 178 -8.65 18.69 6.86
CA ASP A 178 -7.29 18.33 7.25
C ASP A 178 -7.02 16.87 6.83
N THR A 179 -6.21 16.69 5.80
CA THR A 179 -5.84 15.36 5.28
C THR A 179 -5.22 14.45 6.34
N ARG A 180 -4.62 15.04 7.38
CA ARG A 180 -4.10 14.29 8.52
C ARG A 180 -5.24 13.68 9.33
N LYS A 181 -6.31 14.43 9.60
CA LYS A 181 -7.49 13.90 10.28
C LYS A 181 -8.19 12.82 9.45
N LEU A 182 -8.21 13.02 8.13
CA LEU A 182 -8.73 12.01 7.20
C LEU A 182 -7.91 10.73 7.30
N GLU A 183 -6.58 10.81 7.22
CA GLU A 183 -5.70 9.64 7.34
C GLU A 183 -5.81 8.95 8.70
N ASP A 184 -5.96 9.71 9.80
CA ASP A 184 -6.19 9.15 11.13
C ASP A 184 -7.50 8.34 11.19
N SER A 185 -8.56 8.86 10.55
CA SER A 185 -9.85 8.16 10.44
C SER A 185 -9.74 6.89 9.60
N LEU A 186 -9.08 6.94 8.44
CA LEU A 186 -8.84 5.78 7.59
C LEU A 186 -7.98 4.73 8.30
N THR A 187 -6.97 5.15 9.05
CA THR A 187 -6.16 4.26 9.89
C THR A 187 -7.01 3.56 10.95
N GLY A 188 -7.97 4.26 11.55
CA GLY A 188 -8.95 3.67 12.48
C GLY A 188 -9.79 2.58 11.83
N LEU A 189 -10.32 2.83 10.62
CA LEU A 189 -11.07 1.85 9.85
C LEU A 189 -10.20 0.65 9.46
N GLU A 190 -8.96 0.87 9.03
CA GLU A 190 -8.03 -0.21 8.72
C GLU A 190 -7.75 -1.11 9.91
N ARG A 191 -7.62 -0.53 11.11
CA ARG A 191 -7.43 -1.30 12.35
C ARG A 191 -8.65 -2.18 12.63
N MET A 192 -9.85 -1.63 12.55
CA MET A 192 -11.10 -2.38 12.73
C MET A 192 -11.21 -3.55 11.75
N LEU A 193 -10.88 -3.34 10.48
CA LEU A 193 -10.86 -4.40 9.46
C LEU A 193 -9.80 -5.46 9.75
N ASN A 194 -8.60 -5.06 10.17
CA ASN A 194 -7.52 -5.98 10.52
C ASN A 194 -7.91 -6.89 11.70
N ASP A 195 -8.50 -6.32 12.75
CA ASP A 195 -8.93 -7.06 13.93
C ASP A 195 -10.02 -8.08 13.56
N SER A 196 -10.98 -7.67 12.74
CA SER A 196 -12.05 -8.56 12.26
C SER A 196 -11.52 -9.68 11.37
N MET A 197 -10.58 -9.41 10.46
CA MET A 197 -9.96 -10.48 9.65
C MET A 197 -9.19 -11.48 10.52
N LEU A 198 -8.52 -11.03 11.56
CA LEU A 198 -7.81 -11.90 12.52
C LEU A 198 -8.77 -12.76 13.33
N SER A 199 -9.97 -12.26 13.66
CA SER A 199 -10.97 -12.98 14.44
C SER A 199 -11.66 -14.10 13.64
N VAL A 200 -11.90 -13.86 12.35
CA VAL A 200 -12.64 -14.79 11.47
C VAL A 200 -11.74 -15.85 10.81
N VAL A 201 -10.44 -15.57 10.69
CA VAL A 201 -9.52 -16.53 10.08
C VAL A 201 -9.44 -17.83 10.91
N ASN A 202 -9.55 -18.97 10.21
CA ASN A 202 -9.42 -20.27 10.87
C ASN A 202 -8.05 -20.41 11.55
N ALA A 203 -8.04 -20.94 12.78
CA ALA A 203 -6.82 -21.10 13.58
C ALA A 203 -5.72 -21.93 12.86
N THR A 204 -6.11 -22.96 12.11
CA THR A 204 -5.19 -23.77 11.31
C THR A 204 -4.59 -22.96 10.17
N ALA A 205 -5.41 -22.19 9.44
CA ALA A 205 -4.94 -21.32 8.36
C ALA A 205 -4.03 -20.21 8.89
N LEU A 206 -4.40 -19.61 10.02
CA LEU A 206 -3.58 -18.57 10.67
C LEU A 206 -2.21 -19.14 11.11
N THR A 207 -2.19 -20.36 11.65
CA THR A 207 -0.94 -21.02 12.02
C THR A 207 -0.08 -21.32 10.80
N GLY A 208 -0.68 -21.78 9.71
CA GLY A 208 0.01 -21.97 8.42
C GLY A 208 0.66 -20.69 7.92
N LEU A 209 -0.11 -19.58 7.83
CA LEU A 209 0.39 -18.27 7.43
C LEU A 209 1.55 -17.78 8.32
N LYS A 210 1.39 -17.91 9.64
CA LYS A 210 2.45 -17.54 10.59
C LYS A 210 3.74 -18.33 10.40
N ASN A 211 3.63 -19.63 10.07
CA ASN A 211 4.80 -20.48 9.81
C ASN A 211 5.47 -20.10 8.49
N GLU A 212 4.70 -19.89 7.42
CA GLU A 212 5.23 -19.41 6.13
C GLU A 212 6.02 -18.11 6.29
N ILE A 213 5.46 -17.14 7.03
CA ILE A 213 6.12 -15.85 7.28
C ILE A 213 7.39 -16.03 8.13
N LYS A 214 7.37 -16.91 9.15
CA LYS A 214 8.56 -17.23 9.94
C LYS A 214 9.65 -17.82 9.07
N ASP A 215 9.33 -18.74 8.17
CA ASP A 215 10.28 -19.35 7.25
C ASP A 215 10.84 -18.32 6.26
N GLN A 216 10.02 -17.39 5.76
CA GLN A 216 10.47 -16.28 4.92
C GLN A 216 11.44 -15.34 5.66
N LEU A 217 11.17 -15.04 6.93
CA LEU A 217 11.98 -14.14 7.74
C LEU A 217 13.20 -14.81 8.39
N LYS A 218 13.28 -16.14 8.39
CA LYS A 218 14.36 -16.92 9.03
C LYS A 218 15.76 -16.48 8.60
N PRO A 219 16.06 -16.25 7.30
CA PRO A 219 17.40 -15.83 6.87
C PRO A 219 17.82 -14.45 7.41
N TYR A 220 16.86 -13.61 7.77
CA TYR A 220 17.08 -12.22 8.17
C TYR A 220 17.09 -12.03 9.68
N ARG A 221 16.60 -13.00 10.44
CA ARG A 221 16.36 -12.88 11.88
C ARG A 221 17.63 -12.52 12.68
N SER A 222 18.80 -13.04 12.28
CA SER A 222 20.08 -12.74 12.96
C SER A 222 20.60 -11.32 12.73
N HIS A 223 20.04 -10.62 11.72
CA HIS A 223 20.46 -9.27 11.32
C HIS A 223 19.40 -8.21 11.63
N MET A 224 18.28 -8.63 12.24
CA MET A 224 17.17 -7.75 12.58
C MET A 224 17.06 -7.57 14.09
N GLU A 225 16.83 -6.34 14.53
CA GLU A 225 16.38 -6.07 15.88
C GLU A 225 15.02 -6.72 16.12
N THR A 226 14.74 -7.13 17.37
CA THR A 226 13.50 -7.83 17.71
C THR A 226 12.25 -6.98 17.40
N ALA A 227 12.31 -5.67 17.62
CA ALA A 227 11.21 -4.75 17.31
C ALA A 227 10.92 -4.74 15.80
N VAL A 228 11.95 -4.56 14.98
CA VAL A 228 11.85 -4.56 13.51
C VAL A 228 11.33 -5.89 12.98
N TYR A 229 11.83 -7.01 13.54
CA TYR A 229 11.35 -8.34 13.17
C TYR A 229 9.85 -8.49 13.44
N ASN A 230 9.39 -8.12 14.64
CA ASN A 230 7.99 -8.23 15.02
C ASN A 230 7.10 -7.33 14.15
N GLN A 231 7.54 -6.12 13.86
CA GLN A 231 6.82 -5.20 12.97
C GLN A 231 6.70 -5.76 11.55
N THR A 232 7.81 -6.22 10.97
CA THR A 232 7.84 -6.85 9.65
C THR A 232 6.96 -8.10 9.60
N PHE A 233 7.03 -8.94 10.63
CA PHE A 233 6.19 -10.13 10.74
C PHE A 233 4.70 -9.77 10.74
N ASN A 234 4.28 -8.78 11.54
CA ASN A 234 2.89 -8.34 11.61
C ASN A 234 2.42 -7.71 10.29
N ASN A 235 3.26 -6.90 9.65
CA ASN A 235 2.95 -6.29 8.36
C ASN A 235 2.72 -7.37 7.27
N LEU A 236 3.60 -8.37 7.21
CA LEU A 236 3.44 -9.50 6.27
C LEU A 236 2.17 -10.32 6.57
N LEU A 237 1.87 -10.55 7.85
CA LEU A 237 0.66 -11.28 8.24
C LEU A 237 -0.60 -10.52 7.81
N LEU A 238 -0.69 -9.23 8.09
CA LEU A 238 -1.81 -8.39 7.68
C LEU A 238 -1.92 -8.30 6.15
N LYS A 239 -0.78 -8.21 5.44
CA LYS A 239 -0.76 -8.26 3.97
C LYS A 239 -1.40 -9.55 3.46
N ARG A 240 -0.97 -10.72 3.96
CA ARG A 240 -1.52 -12.03 3.55
C ARG A 240 -3.00 -12.17 3.86
N LEU A 241 -3.43 -11.69 5.02
CA LEU A 241 -4.85 -11.72 5.38
C LEU A 241 -5.68 -10.83 4.45
N ARG A 242 -5.21 -9.63 4.12
CA ARG A 242 -5.90 -8.75 3.16
C ARG A 242 -5.97 -9.37 1.77
N GLU A 243 -4.90 -9.98 1.30
CA GLU A 243 -4.89 -10.74 0.04
C GLU A 243 -5.91 -11.88 0.06
N GLN A 244 -5.99 -12.62 1.15
CA GLN A 244 -6.93 -13.74 1.32
C GLN A 244 -8.39 -13.30 1.36
N PHE A 245 -8.69 -12.21 2.05
CA PHE A 245 -10.05 -11.69 2.22
C PHE A 245 -10.45 -10.66 1.18
N ALA A 246 -9.54 -10.31 0.28
CA ALA A 246 -9.75 -9.31 -0.76
C ALA A 246 -10.07 -7.89 -0.22
N VAL A 247 -9.63 -7.53 0.99
CA VAL A 247 -9.90 -6.25 1.65
C VAL A 247 -8.94 -5.17 1.18
N PRO A 248 -9.42 -4.04 0.62
CA PRO A 248 -8.56 -2.96 0.09
C PRO A 248 -7.81 -2.22 1.21
N ARG A 249 -6.78 -1.48 0.82
CA ARG A 249 -6.12 -0.49 1.66
C ARG A 249 -6.87 0.84 1.55
N LEU A 250 -7.11 1.47 2.71
CA LEU A 250 -7.89 2.70 2.78
C LEU A 250 -7.03 3.95 2.86
N SER A 251 -5.79 3.82 3.35
CA SER A 251 -4.86 4.94 3.52
C SER A 251 -4.67 5.75 2.25
N LEU A 252 -4.54 7.08 2.38
CA LEU A 252 -4.30 8.01 1.27
C LEU A 252 -2.97 7.78 0.54
N PHE A 253 -2.05 7.01 1.12
CA PHE A 253 -0.82 6.62 0.44
C PHE A 253 -1.05 5.72 -0.79
N TYR A 254 -2.27 5.20 -0.94
CA TYR A 254 -2.68 4.32 -2.06
C TYR A 254 -3.58 5.03 -3.09
N VAL A 255 -3.66 6.34 -3.02
CA VAL A 255 -4.41 7.21 -3.96
C VAL A 255 -3.76 7.27 -5.32
#